data_d2259398cc34629513a62bd8f17482a0
#
_entry.id   d2259398cc34629513a62bd8f17482a0
#
_cell.length_a   1.000
_cell.length_b   1.000
_cell.length_c   1.000
_cell.angle_alpha   90.00
_cell.angle_beta   90.00
_cell.angle_gamma   90.00
#
_symmetry.space_group_name_H-M   'P 1'
#
loop_
_entity.id
_entity.type
_entity.pdbx_description
1 polymer ?
#
loop_
_entity_poly.entity_id
_entity_poly.type
_entity_poly.pdbx_seq_one_letter_code
_entity_poly.pdbx_strand_id
1 'polypeptide(L)'
;MRAIIATMCALGLTTAAVGAVPSHFQPRAQELLADSIQLEPTANHLNVIYFVGNDREPLADYERRISELLIYVQQFYGKEMARNGLGNRSFGLVLKENGNVNIILIRGEKPHTHYAYGTGHNDCLREVNAYLDKHPELRTSQHNFVIMPTHYDEKYNDLNPGGVPFYGLGTNCFALDYGHFDIRHLGQRTHEGRLLTKWFGGFAHELGHGLNLPHNDGTASQNAQMGTPLMEAGNYTFGYSPTYMTLASCRILANSEVFAPAGCTTRFYTNTTPPAVYASNFKRVGDTLEVYLELESNVVNVNAYVQDPPFQVNQDYDAVAFPCVMSRTHEGKTGAFAHIPLAELAELKKVYDGTIALDILIQTNEGSRFRWRVPFNLSQVPADGTIDMGTPTLHYGY
;
A
#
# COMPACT_ATOMS: atom_id res chain seq x y z
N MET A 1 49.89 18.73 -24.85
CA MET A 1 48.97 18.41 -23.77
C MET A 1 47.66 19.17 -24.02
N ARG A 2 46.64 18.53 -24.56
CA ARG A 2 45.27 19.11 -24.73
C ARG A 2 44.44 18.55 -23.58
N ALA A 3 43.95 19.44 -22.72
CA ALA A 3 43.02 19.10 -21.67
C ALA A 3 41.63 18.91 -22.28
N ILE A 4 41.05 17.72 -22.12
CA ILE A 4 39.69 17.43 -22.43
C ILE A 4 38.87 17.84 -21.19
N ILE A 5 38.10 18.94 -21.32
CA ILE A 5 37.11 19.33 -20.32
C ILE A 5 35.88 18.47 -20.58
N ALA A 6 35.64 17.49 -19.72
CA ALA A 6 34.39 16.75 -19.68
C ALA A 6 33.33 17.63 -19.02
N THR A 7 32.41 18.15 -19.79
CA THR A 7 31.21 18.82 -19.27
C THR A 7 30.30 17.76 -18.68
N MET A 8 30.31 17.61 -17.37
CA MET A 8 29.26 16.87 -16.65
C MET A 8 27.98 17.70 -16.72
N CYS A 9 27.02 17.27 -17.52
CA CYS A 9 25.64 17.69 -17.38
C CYS A 9 25.12 17.11 -16.06
N ALA A 10 25.16 17.90 -15.01
CA ALA A 10 24.40 17.63 -13.79
C ALA A 10 22.92 17.80 -14.15
N LEU A 11 22.20 16.67 -14.32
CA LEU A 11 20.75 16.68 -14.26
C LEU A 11 20.40 17.17 -12.85
N GLY A 12 19.95 18.41 -12.77
CA GLY A 12 19.45 18.99 -11.53
C GLY A 12 18.18 18.28 -11.10
N LEU A 13 18.32 17.25 -10.26
CA LEU A 13 17.21 16.69 -9.48
C LEU A 13 16.81 17.74 -8.44
N THR A 14 15.91 18.63 -8.81
CA THR A 14 15.25 19.50 -7.83
C THR A 14 14.23 18.65 -7.09
N THR A 15 14.44 18.47 -5.78
CA THR A 15 13.38 18.06 -4.86
C THR A 15 12.33 19.16 -4.87
N ALA A 16 11.33 19.06 -5.76
CA ALA A 16 10.26 20.02 -5.86
C ALA A 16 9.43 19.94 -4.57
N ALA A 17 9.51 21.00 -3.75
CA ALA A 17 8.39 21.37 -2.91
C ALA A 17 7.14 21.36 -3.80
N VAL A 18 6.00 20.86 -3.29
CA VAL A 18 4.74 20.86 -4.06
C VAL A 18 4.47 22.31 -4.46
N GLY A 19 4.94 22.69 -5.65
CA GLY A 19 4.63 23.91 -6.32
C GLY A 19 3.17 23.89 -6.75
N ALA A 20 2.65 25.02 -7.22
CA ALA A 20 1.29 25.09 -7.74
C ALA A 20 1.00 23.94 -8.70
N VAL A 21 -0.22 23.38 -8.60
CA VAL A 21 -0.68 22.30 -9.49
C VAL A 21 -0.43 22.71 -10.95
N PRO A 22 0.19 21.86 -11.79
CA PRO A 22 0.55 22.23 -13.16
C PRO A 22 -0.67 22.72 -13.95
N SER A 23 -0.50 23.82 -14.66
CA SER A 23 -1.60 24.48 -15.41
C SER A 23 -2.17 23.64 -16.55
N HIS A 24 -1.40 22.64 -17.03
CA HIS A 24 -1.86 21.70 -18.07
C HIS A 24 -2.70 20.54 -17.50
N PHE A 25 -2.79 20.40 -16.17
CA PHE A 25 -3.67 19.43 -15.54
C PHE A 25 -5.13 19.80 -15.76
N GLN A 26 -5.99 18.78 -15.81
CA GLN A 26 -7.43 19.00 -15.98
C GLN A 26 -7.99 19.90 -14.87
N PRO A 27 -9.01 20.74 -15.16
CA PRO A 27 -9.63 21.57 -14.13
C PRO A 27 -10.08 20.79 -12.89
N ARG A 28 -10.58 19.58 -13.08
CA ARG A 28 -10.97 18.70 -11.96
C ARG A 28 -9.78 18.29 -11.12
N ALA A 29 -8.62 18.00 -11.71
CA ALA A 29 -7.39 17.72 -10.98
C ALA A 29 -6.95 18.94 -10.18
N GLN A 30 -6.99 20.12 -10.79
CA GLN A 30 -6.64 21.38 -10.10
C GLN A 30 -7.54 21.64 -8.89
N GLU A 31 -8.85 21.42 -9.04
CA GLU A 31 -9.83 21.54 -7.94
C GLU A 31 -9.52 20.55 -6.81
N LEU A 32 -9.35 19.26 -7.13
CA LEU A 32 -9.12 18.20 -6.15
C LEU A 32 -7.76 18.30 -5.45
N LEU A 33 -6.78 18.92 -6.09
CA LEU A 33 -5.44 19.13 -5.54
C LEU A 33 -5.26 20.53 -4.90
N ALA A 34 -6.31 21.37 -4.90
CA ALA A 34 -6.25 22.70 -4.27
C ALA A 34 -5.93 22.63 -2.77
N ASP A 35 -6.40 21.59 -2.08
CA ASP A 35 -6.17 21.34 -0.66
C ASP A 35 -4.96 20.43 -0.40
N SER A 36 -4.02 20.35 -1.35
CA SER A 36 -2.80 19.54 -1.18
C SER A 36 -1.97 20.02 -0.02
N ILE A 37 -1.49 19.06 0.78
CA ILE A 37 -0.53 19.34 1.84
C ILE A 37 0.89 19.33 1.30
N GLN A 38 1.79 20.06 1.96
CA GLN A 38 3.20 19.97 1.64
C GLN A 38 3.76 18.66 2.20
N LEU A 39 4.15 17.75 1.29
CA LEU A 39 4.76 16.48 1.66
C LEU A 39 6.25 16.65 2.01
N GLU A 40 6.68 15.85 2.97
CA GLU A 40 8.10 15.75 3.31
C GLU A 40 8.87 15.05 2.17
N PRO A 41 10.10 15.48 1.84
CA PRO A 41 10.89 14.82 0.81
C PRO A 41 11.33 13.43 1.27
N THR A 42 11.37 12.49 0.33
CA THR A 42 11.75 11.09 0.57
C THR A 42 13.13 10.76 0.01
N ALA A 43 13.79 9.75 0.58
CA ALA A 43 15.08 9.23 0.10
C ALA A 43 14.91 8.36 -1.15
N ASN A 44 13.81 7.63 -1.23
CA ASN A 44 13.51 6.67 -2.29
C ASN A 44 12.16 6.99 -2.92
N HIS A 45 11.96 6.57 -4.17
CA HIS A 45 10.77 6.89 -4.93
C HIS A 45 10.18 5.63 -5.56
N LEU A 46 8.87 5.61 -5.77
CA LEU A 46 8.17 4.55 -6.47
C LEU A 46 8.60 4.54 -7.95
N ASN A 47 9.02 3.39 -8.47
CA ASN A 47 9.27 3.23 -9.90
C ASN A 47 7.91 3.11 -10.60
N VAL A 48 7.50 4.14 -11.31
CA VAL A 48 6.22 4.16 -12.05
C VAL A 48 6.48 3.73 -13.47
N ILE A 49 5.88 2.63 -13.88
CA ILE A 49 6.14 1.96 -15.15
C ILE A 49 4.85 1.88 -15.95
N TYR A 50 4.89 2.29 -17.20
CA TYR A 50 3.83 2.05 -18.18
C TYR A 50 4.30 0.93 -19.10
N PHE A 51 3.70 -0.25 -19.01
CA PHE A 51 4.12 -1.43 -19.74
C PHE A 51 3.12 -1.77 -20.85
N VAL A 52 3.61 -1.88 -22.10
CA VAL A 52 2.78 -2.23 -23.26
C VAL A 52 3.34 -3.45 -23.98
N GLY A 53 2.49 -4.31 -24.48
CA GLY A 53 2.91 -5.38 -25.40
C GLY A 53 3.53 -4.82 -26.69
N ASN A 54 4.35 -5.62 -27.39
CA ASN A 54 5.06 -5.18 -28.59
C ASN A 54 4.13 -4.88 -29.77
N ASP A 55 2.87 -5.28 -29.68
CA ASP A 55 1.80 -5.08 -30.68
C ASP A 55 0.86 -3.92 -30.35
N ARG A 56 1.18 -3.11 -29.32
CA ARG A 56 0.34 -2.00 -28.85
C ARG A 56 1.15 -0.70 -28.70
N GLU A 57 0.46 0.41 -28.89
CA GLU A 57 0.98 1.72 -28.50
C GLU A 57 0.43 2.12 -27.13
N PRO A 58 1.14 2.98 -26.38
CA PRO A 58 0.59 3.60 -25.18
C PRO A 58 -0.72 4.33 -25.50
N LEU A 59 -1.66 4.34 -24.56
CA LEU A 59 -2.89 5.09 -24.72
C LEU A 59 -2.62 6.60 -24.79
N ALA A 60 -3.44 7.30 -25.56
CA ALA A 60 -3.30 8.74 -25.70
C ALA A 60 -3.31 9.45 -24.35
N ASP A 61 -2.40 10.43 -24.19
CA ASP A 61 -2.33 11.30 -23.01
C ASP A 61 -2.14 10.56 -21.67
N TYR A 62 -1.60 9.34 -21.71
CA TYR A 62 -1.41 8.53 -20.51
C TYR A 62 -0.52 9.21 -19.45
N GLU A 63 0.51 9.95 -19.88
CA GLU A 63 1.43 10.62 -18.96
C GLU A 63 0.70 11.62 -18.05
N ARG A 64 -0.15 12.49 -18.63
CA ARG A 64 -0.93 13.46 -17.86
C ARG A 64 -1.97 12.73 -17.01
N ARG A 65 -2.78 11.83 -17.59
CA ARG A 65 -3.86 11.13 -16.91
C ARG A 65 -3.36 10.36 -15.68
N ILE A 66 -2.31 9.57 -15.85
CA ILE A 66 -1.71 8.79 -14.76
C ILE A 66 -1.03 9.72 -13.75
N SER A 67 -0.38 10.80 -14.17
CA SER A 67 0.25 11.76 -13.25
C SER A 67 -0.79 12.41 -12.33
N GLU A 68 -1.91 12.88 -12.87
CA GLU A 68 -2.98 13.51 -12.09
C GLU A 68 -3.56 12.53 -11.06
N LEU A 69 -3.86 11.29 -11.48
CA LEU A 69 -4.39 10.25 -10.61
C LEU A 69 -3.39 9.85 -9.52
N LEU A 70 -2.12 9.66 -9.89
CA LEU A 70 -1.11 9.18 -8.94
C LEU A 70 -0.72 10.28 -7.92
N ILE A 71 -0.65 11.54 -8.34
CA ILE A 71 -0.42 12.67 -7.42
C ILE A 71 -1.63 12.81 -6.47
N TYR A 72 -2.86 12.61 -6.93
CA TYR A 72 -4.03 12.61 -6.06
C TYR A 72 -3.94 11.49 -5.01
N VAL A 73 -3.57 10.27 -5.40
CA VAL A 73 -3.36 9.15 -4.46
C VAL A 73 -2.22 9.45 -3.49
N GLN A 74 -1.11 10.03 -3.97
CA GLN A 74 0.00 10.44 -3.10
C GLN A 74 -0.44 11.44 -2.03
N GLN A 75 -1.27 12.41 -2.40
CA GLN A 75 -1.85 13.38 -1.47
C GLN A 75 -2.83 12.72 -0.49
N PHE A 76 -3.65 11.79 -0.94
CA PHE A 76 -4.52 11.01 -0.05
C PHE A 76 -3.70 10.27 1.02
N TYR A 77 -2.68 9.51 0.61
CA TYR A 77 -1.80 8.81 1.55
C TYR A 77 -1.11 9.78 2.53
N GLY A 78 -0.63 10.91 2.03
CA GLY A 78 0.01 11.94 2.86
C GLY A 78 -0.94 12.54 3.91
N LYS A 79 -2.17 12.86 3.52
CA LYS A 79 -3.20 13.36 4.45
C LYS A 79 -3.55 12.33 5.52
N GLU A 80 -3.63 11.05 5.14
CA GLU A 80 -3.90 9.95 6.07
C GLU A 80 -2.73 9.70 7.04
N MET A 81 -1.49 9.79 6.58
CA MET A 81 -0.31 9.75 7.44
C MET A 81 -0.32 10.91 8.46
N ALA A 82 -0.60 12.13 7.99
CA ALA A 82 -0.70 13.32 8.85
C ALA A 82 -1.85 13.19 9.86
N ARG A 83 -3.03 12.74 9.45
CA ARG A 83 -4.19 12.49 10.31
C ARG A 83 -3.86 11.50 11.44
N ASN A 84 -3.06 10.49 11.14
CA ASN A 84 -2.61 9.48 12.10
C ASN A 84 -1.36 9.92 12.92
N GLY A 85 -0.92 11.20 12.82
CA GLY A 85 0.19 11.73 13.61
C GLY A 85 1.58 11.25 13.16
N LEU A 86 1.73 10.79 11.92
CA LEU A 86 2.98 10.25 11.37
C LEU A 86 3.71 11.22 10.41
N GLY A 87 3.37 12.53 10.47
CA GLY A 87 3.95 13.58 9.63
C GLY A 87 3.31 13.66 8.23
N ASN A 88 3.73 14.66 7.47
CA ASN A 88 3.26 14.88 6.09
C ASN A 88 4.02 13.97 5.11
N ARG A 89 4.04 12.67 5.37
CA ARG A 89 4.82 11.68 4.64
C ARG A 89 3.95 10.91 3.67
N SER A 90 4.46 10.67 2.49
CA SER A 90 3.82 9.80 1.49
C SER A 90 4.89 9.06 0.70
N PHE A 91 4.50 8.18 -0.21
CA PHE A 91 5.45 7.55 -1.11
C PHE A 91 6.08 8.60 -2.05
N GLY A 92 7.39 8.53 -2.22
CA GLY A 92 8.13 9.43 -3.10
C GLY A 92 7.77 9.22 -4.57
N LEU A 93 7.70 10.31 -5.32
CA LEU A 93 7.57 10.31 -6.79
C LEU A 93 8.68 11.15 -7.40
N VAL A 94 9.25 10.68 -8.50
CA VAL A 94 10.11 11.50 -9.36
C VAL A 94 9.21 12.29 -10.30
N LEU A 95 9.35 13.61 -10.29
CA LEU A 95 8.59 14.49 -11.19
C LEU A 95 9.49 15.03 -12.30
N LYS A 96 8.91 15.17 -13.51
CA LYS A 96 9.49 15.90 -14.64
C LYS A 96 9.41 17.42 -14.40
N GLU A 97 10.13 18.21 -15.16
CA GLU A 97 10.11 19.68 -15.07
C GLU A 97 8.70 20.28 -15.25
N ASN A 98 7.85 19.65 -16.06
CA ASN A 98 6.46 20.07 -16.27
C ASN A 98 5.51 19.67 -15.13
N GLY A 99 5.99 18.97 -14.09
CA GLY A 99 5.20 18.50 -12.96
C GLY A 99 4.49 17.16 -13.18
N ASN A 100 4.60 16.53 -14.34
CA ASN A 100 4.14 15.16 -14.53
C ASN A 100 5.05 14.19 -13.78
N VAL A 101 4.49 13.06 -13.38
CA VAL A 101 5.27 11.93 -12.85
C VAL A 101 6.21 11.40 -13.93
N ASN A 102 7.44 11.08 -13.56
CA ASN A 102 8.37 10.40 -14.45
C ASN A 102 7.94 8.94 -14.64
N ILE A 103 7.19 8.67 -15.69
CA ILE A 103 6.67 7.36 -16.04
C ILE A 103 7.62 6.68 -17.02
N ILE A 104 8.15 5.52 -16.65
CA ILE A 104 9.08 4.73 -17.46
C ILE A 104 8.26 3.89 -18.45
N LEU A 105 8.33 4.22 -19.73
CA LEU A 105 7.67 3.42 -20.77
C LEU A 105 8.53 2.20 -21.11
N ILE A 106 7.97 1.00 -20.93
CA ILE A 106 8.61 -0.27 -21.29
C ILE A 106 7.73 -0.98 -22.33
N ARG A 107 8.36 -1.40 -23.42
CA ARG A 107 7.73 -2.25 -24.43
C ARG A 107 8.12 -3.70 -24.16
N GLY A 108 7.13 -4.53 -23.90
CA GLY A 108 7.32 -5.97 -23.70
C GLY A 108 7.82 -6.69 -24.94
N GLU A 109 8.41 -7.84 -24.75
CA GLU A 109 8.93 -8.69 -25.85
C GLU A 109 7.83 -9.44 -26.61
N LYS A 110 6.65 -9.57 -26.00
CA LYS A 110 5.51 -10.37 -26.49
C LYS A 110 4.29 -9.50 -26.74
N PRO A 111 3.29 -10.02 -27.50
CA PRO A 111 2.00 -9.36 -27.67
C PRO A 111 1.27 -9.15 -26.32
N HIS A 112 0.40 -8.14 -26.27
CA HIS A 112 -0.35 -7.78 -25.05
C HIS A 112 -1.10 -8.94 -24.41
N THR A 113 -1.64 -9.89 -25.18
CA THR A 113 -2.37 -11.08 -24.69
C THR A 113 -1.50 -12.04 -23.91
N HIS A 114 -0.17 -11.98 -24.09
CA HIS A 114 0.78 -12.78 -23.30
C HIS A 114 0.81 -12.36 -21.83
N TYR A 115 0.60 -11.08 -21.56
CA TYR A 115 0.62 -10.51 -20.22
C TYR A 115 -0.78 -10.46 -19.60
N ALA A 116 -1.53 -11.57 -19.75
CA ALA A 116 -2.91 -11.67 -19.27
C ALA A 116 -3.00 -11.75 -17.74
N TYR A 117 -4.19 -11.44 -17.23
CA TYR A 117 -4.54 -11.62 -15.83
C TYR A 117 -4.22 -13.03 -15.33
N GLY A 118 -3.67 -13.13 -14.14
CA GLY A 118 -3.29 -14.39 -13.49
C GLY A 118 -1.80 -14.66 -13.58
N THR A 119 -1.26 -15.03 -14.73
CA THR A 119 0.15 -15.46 -14.87
C THR A 119 1.06 -14.44 -15.57
N GLY A 120 0.50 -13.51 -16.31
CA GLY A 120 1.25 -12.54 -17.13
C GLY A 120 2.18 -11.61 -16.33
N HIS A 121 1.92 -11.44 -15.03
CA HIS A 121 2.76 -10.64 -14.15
C HIS A 121 4.20 -11.16 -14.04
N ASN A 122 4.42 -12.48 -14.08
CA ASN A 122 5.76 -13.07 -13.93
C ASN A 122 6.69 -12.64 -15.06
N ASP A 123 6.21 -12.78 -16.31
CA ASP A 123 7.00 -12.35 -17.48
C ASP A 123 7.14 -10.83 -17.53
N CYS A 124 6.07 -10.09 -17.21
CA CYS A 124 6.13 -8.65 -17.12
C CYS A 124 7.21 -8.17 -16.13
N LEU A 125 7.22 -8.71 -14.89
CA LEU A 125 8.23 -8.35 -13.88
C LEU A 125 9.64 -8.76 -14.28
N ARG A 126 9.80 -9.90 -14.92
CA ARG A 126 11.11 -10.33 -15.45
C ARG A 126 11.64 -9.30 -16.45
N GLU A 127 10.81 -8.83 -17.36
CA GLU A 127 11.19 -7.85 -18.38
C GLU A 127 11.39 -6.45 -17.79
N VAL A 128 10.54 -6.02 -16.85
CA VAL A 128 10.71 -4.78 -16.09
C VAL A 128 12.05 -4.78 -15.34
N ASN A 129 12.36 -5.85 -14.62
CA ASN A 129 13.63 -5.94 -13.89
C ASN A 129 14.82 -5.94 -14.83
N ALA A 130 14.76 -6.70 -15.93
CA ALA A 130 15.82 -6.71 -16.95
C ALA A 130 16.03 -5.33 -17.60
N TYR A 131 14.97 -4.55 -17.77
CA TYR A 131 15.06 -3.18 -18.25
C TYR A 131 15.74 -2.27 -17.23
N LEU A 132 15.27 -2.30 -15.98
CA LEU A 132 15.81 -1.48 -14.89
C LEU A 132 17.27 -1.88 -14.53
N ASP A 133 17.67 -3.12 -14.73
CA ASP A 133 19.08 -3.56 -14.56
C ASP A 133 20.01 -2.98 -15.63
N LYS A 134 19.49 -2.74 -16.84
CA LYS A 134 20.21 -2.04 -17.93
C LYS A 134 20.19 -0.52 -17.76
N HIS A 135 19.25 0.00 -16.98
CA HIS A 135 19.03 1.43 -16.73
C HIS A 135 18.98 1.69 -15.21
N PRO A 136 20.07 1.44 -14.47
CA PRO A 136 20.07 1.54 -13.02
C PRO A 136 19.75 2.96 -12.51
N GLU A 137 19.98 3.98 -13.31
CA GLU A 137 19.62 5.37 -13.01
C GLU A 137 18.12 5.61 -12.89
N LEU A 138 17.30 4.71 -13.45
CA LEU A 138 15.84 4.77 -13.37
C LEU A 138 15.28 4.01 -12.16
N ARG A 139 16.07 3.10 -11.56
CA ARG A 139 15.66 2.32 -10.39
C ARG A 139 15.87 3.14 -9.13
N THR A 140 14.81 3.67 -8.56
CA THR A 140 14.85 4.56 -7.39
C THR A 140 14.44 3.88 -6.08
N SER A 141 13.94 2.64 -6.14
CA SER A 141 13.60 1.79 -5.00
C SER A 141 13.39 0.34 -5.44
N GLN A 142 13.01 -0.52 -4.49
CA GLN A 142 12.55 -1.89 -4.76
C GLN A 142 11.07 -1.95 -5.16
N HIS A 143 10.32 -0.83 -5.04
CA HIS A 143 8.88 -0.79 -5.31
C HIS A 143 8.59 -0.41 -6.76
N ASN A 144 7.87 -1.28 -7.46
CA ASN A 144 7.43 -1.07 -8.83
C ASN A 144 5.90 -0.94 -8.90
N PHE A 145 5.43 0.09 -9.57
CA PHE A 145 4.04 0.27 -9.93
C PHE A 145 3.87 0.15 -11.44
N VAL A 146 3.40 -1.00 -11.89
CA VAL A 146 3.27 -1.33 -13.31
C VAL A 146 1.84 -1.10 -13.77
N ILE A 147 1.66 -0.16 -14.69
CA ILE A 147 0.38 0.22 -15.26
C ILE A 147 0.32 -0.30 -16.70
N MET A 148 -0.75 -1.00 -17.05
CA MET A 148 -0.90 -1.64 -18.34
C MET A 148 -2.23 -1.24 -19.00
N PRO A 149 -2.25 -0.96 -20.31
CA PRO A 149 -3.51 -0.76 -21.02
C PRO A 149 -4.39 -1.99 -20.92
N THR A 150 -5.71 -1.81 -20.75
CA THR A 150 -6.69 -2.88 -20.95
C THR A 150 -6.50 -3.56 -22.31
N HIS A 151 -6.92 -4.80 -22.48
CA HIS A 151 -6.58 -5.58 -23.70
C HIS A 151 -7.19 -5.02 -24.98
N TYR A 152 -8.27 -4.24 -24.94
CA TYR A 152 -8.97 -3.74 -26.14
C TYR A 152 -9.22 -4.85 -27.16
N ASP A 153 -9.93 -5.88 -26.75
CA ASP A 153 -10.39 -6.99 -27.54
C ASP A 153 -11.94 -7.07 -27.51
N GLU A 154 -12.53 -8.17 -27.97
CA GLU A 154 -13.99 -8.38 -27.96
C GLU A 154 -14.61 -8.28 -26.56
N LYS A 155 -13.86 -8.65 -25.53
CA LYS A 155 -14.32 -8.70 -24.14
C LYS A 155 -14.01 -7.40 -23.37
N TYR A 156 -12.86 -6.80 -23.62
CA TYR A 156 -12.35 -5.68 -22.83
C TYR A 156 -12.23 -4.41 -23.67
N ASN A 157 -12.78 -3.30 -23.15
CA ASN A 157 -12.81 -1.99 -23.80
C ASN A 157 -12.98 -0.88 -22.77
N ASP A 158 -13.22 0.37 -23.17
CA ASP A 158 -13.39 1.51 -22.27
C ASP A 158 -14.60 1.41 -21.34
N LEU A 159 -15.60 0.61 -21.67
CA LEU A 159 -16.80 0.39 -20.85
C LEU A 159 -16.70 -0.87 -19.99
N ASN A 160 -15.76 -1.74 -20.30
CA ASN A 160 -15.47 -2.98 -19.56
C ASN A 160 -13.96 -3.23 -19.54
N PRO A 161 -13.17 -2.42 -18.81
CA PRO A 161 -11.71 -2.59 -18.76
C PRO A 161 -11.30 -3.89 -18.07
N GLY A 162 -10.18 -4.47 -18.51
CA GLY A 162 -9.64 -5.70 -17.93
C GLY A 162 -8.61 -6.42 -18.81
N GLY A 163 -8.37 -7.68 -18.50
CA GLY A 163 -7.49 -8.57 -19.24
C GLY A 163 -6.05 -8.62 -18.70
N VAL A 164 -5.60 -7.57 -18.03
CA VAL A 164 -4.23 -7.44 -17.51
C VAL A 164 -4.17 -7.71 -16.01
N PRO A 165 -2.99 -8.01 -15.42
CA PRO A 165 -2.80 -8.08 -13.98
C PRO A 165 -3.32 -6.83 -13.27
N PHE A 166 -4.01 -7.05 -12.13
CA PHE A 166 -4.56 -5.98 -11.31
C PHE A 166 -4.58 -6.43 -9.85
N TYR A 167 -3.44 -6.33 -9.19
CA TYR A 167 -3.20 -6.72 -7.80
C TYR A 167 -1.82 -6.28 -7.33
N GLY A 168 -1.60 -6.23 -5.99
CA GLY A 168 -0.30 -6.02 -5.39
C GLY A 168 0.38 -7.32 -4.97
N LEU A 169 1.70 -7.41 -5.13
CA LEU A 169 2.55 -8.54 -4.75
C LEU A 169 3.85 -8.03 -4.11
N GLY A 170 3.91 -8.05 -2.79
CA GLY A 170 5.12 -7.65 -2.06
C GLY A 170 5.51 -6.20 -2.34
N THR A 171 6.58 -5.96 -3.10
CA THR A 171 7.02 -4.63 -3.52
C THR A 171 6.57 -4.26 -4.94
N ASN A 172 5.68 -5.05 -5.54
CA ASN A 172 5.19 -4.82 -6.89
C ASN A 172 3.67 -4.62 -6.88
N CYS A 173 3.20 -3.70 -7.68
CA CYS A 173 1.78 -3.44 -7.88
C CYS A 173 1.48 -3.40 -9.37
N PHE A 174 0.35 -3.97 -9.76
CA PHE A 174 -0.19 -3.93 -11.12
C PHE A 174 -1.52 -3.19 -11.12
N ALA A 175 -1.66 -2.28 -12.05
CA ALA A 175 -2.91 -1.56 -12.31
C ALA A 175 -3.18 -1.48 -13.81
N LEU A 176 -4.41 -1.14 -14.17
CA LEU A 176 -4.79 -0.97 -15.56
C LEU A 176 -5.04 0.49 -15.91
N ASP A 177 -4.87 0.78 -17.20
CA ASP A 177 -5.28 2.03 -17.83
C ASP A 177 -6.29 1.73 -18.96
N TYR A 178 -7.23 2.66 -19.18
CA TYR A 178 -8.19 2.65 -20.30
C TYR A 178 -8.54 4.09 -20.69
N GLY A 179 -9.16 4.31 -21.84
CA GLY A 179 -9.34 5.65 -22.38
C GLY A 179 -10.09 6.63 -21.49
N HIS A 180 -11.02 6.15 -20.64
CA HIS A 180 -11.75 6.97 -19.66
C HIS A 180 -11.13 6.95 -18.25
N PHE A 181 -9.94 6.39 -18.07
CA PHE A 181 -9.19 6.42 -16.81
C PHE A 181 -8.58 7.81 -16.60
N ASP A 182 -9.42 8.77 -16.25
CA ASP A 182 -9.09 10.19 -16.18
C ASP A 182 -9.79 10.84 -14.99
N ILE A 183 -9.03 11.60 -14.20
CA ILE A 183 -9.49 12.23 -12.95
C ILE A 183 -10.70 13.15 -13.14
N ARG A 184 -10.94 13.65 -14.36
CA ARG A 184 -12.13 14.46 -14.68
C ARG A 184 -13.45 13.78 -14.33
N HIS A 185 -13.47 12.44 -14.28
CA HIS A 185 -14.66 11.66 -13.95
C HIS A 185 -14.81 11.37 -12.45
N LEU A 186 -13.82 11.69 -11.63
CA LEU A 186 -13.83 11.36 -10.20
C LEU A 186 -14.95 12.09 -9.46
N GLY A 187 -15.77 11.30 -8.72
CA GLY A 187 -16.90 11.80 -7.97
C GLY A 187 -18.16 12.09 -8.81
N GLN A 188 -18.13 11.86 -10.13
CA GLN A 188 -19.31 12.02 -10.99
C GLN A 188 -20.23 10.80 -10.92
N ARG A 189 -21.56 11.05 -10.92
CA ARG A 189 -22.59 9.98 -10.90
C ARG A 189 -22.97 9.50 -12.32
N THR A 190 -22.05 9.63 -13.28
CA THR A 190 -22.16 9.09 -14.64
C THR A 190 -21.70 7.64 -14.70
N HIS A 191 -21.83 6.98 -15.84
CA HIS A 191 -21.28 5.65 -16.05
C HIS A 191 -19.75 5.65 -15.92
N GLU A 192 -19.08 6.63 -16.58
CA GLU A 192 -17.63 6.82 -16.56
C GLU A 192 -17.12 7.12 -15.15
N GLY A 193 -17.87 7.93 -14.38
CA GLY A 193 -17.52 8.24 -12.98
C GLY A 193 -17.59 7.02 -12.07
N ARG A 194 -18.63 6.18 -12.21
CA ARG A 194 -18.73 4.91 -11.46
C ARG A 194 -17.63 3.93 -11.85
N LEU A 195 -17.31 3.86 -13.16
CA LEU A 195 -16.26 3.00 -13.68
C LEU A 195 -14.89 3.46 -13.17
N LEU A 196 -14.65 4.79 -13.18
CA LEU A 196 -13.42 5.36 -12.61
C LEU A 196 -13.31 5.04 -11.12
N THR A 197 -14.34 5.27 -10.32
CA THR A 197 -14.32 4.95 -8.89
C THR A 197 -13.88 3.50 -8.63
N LYS A 198 -14.46 2.54 -9.35
CA LYS A 198 -14.09 1.13 -9.21
C LYS A 198 -12.60 0.90 -9.49
N TRP A 199 -12.10 1.38 -10.62
CA TRP A 199 -10.73 1.07 -11.07
C TRP A 199 -9.70 1.98 -10.42
N PHE A 200 -10.03 3.21 -10.12
CA PHE A 200 -9.14 4.13 -9.44
C PHE A 200 -9.04 3.84 -7.93
N GLY A 201 -10.16 3.50 -7.30
CA GLY A 201 -10.14 2.99 -5.93
C GLY A 201 -9.29 1.72 -5.84
N GLY A 202 -9.49 0.78 -6.78
CA GLY A 202 -8.63 -0.39 -6.92
C GLY A 202 -7.17 -0.04 -7.16
N PHE A 203 -6.85 0.92 -8.03
CA PHE A 203 -5.49 1.42 -8.26
C PHE A 203 -4.82 1.89 -6.94
N ALA A 204 -5.54 2.64 -6.11
CA ALA A 204 -5.04 3.10 -4.81
C ALA A 204 -4.89 1.93 -3.81
N HIS A 205 -5.82 0.98 -3.80
CA HIS A 205 -5.83 -0.20 -2.93
C HIS A 205 -4.70 -1.19 -3.30
N GLU A 206 -4.57 -1.53 -4.58
CA GLU A 206 -3.51 -2.44 -5.05
C GLU A 206 -2.12 -1.82 -4.86
N LEU A 207 -1.99 -0.49 -5.00
CA LEU A 207 -0.77 0.20 -4.59
C LEU A 207 -0.49 0.00 -3.11
N GLY A 208 -1.51 0.01 -2.24
CA GLY A 208 -1.38 -0.33 -0.82
C GLY A 208 -0.72 -1.70 -0.62
N HIS A 209 -1.17 -2.73 -1.34
CA HIS A 209 -0.54 -4.04 -1.32
C HIS A 209 0.89 -4.02 -1.85
N GLY A 210 1.15 -3.30 -2.96
CA GLY A 210 2.50 -3.09 -3.48
C GLY A 210 3.42 -2.27 -2.56
N LEU A 211 2.85 -1.60 -1.56
CA LEU A 211 3.53 -0.94 -0.44
C LEU A 211 3.49 -1.79 0.83
N ASN A 212 3.19 -3.07 0.68
CA ASN A 212 3.23 -4.06 1.74
C ASN A 212 2.08 -3.99 2.77
N LEU A 213 0.96 -3.38 2.46
CA LEU A 213 -0.20 -3.39 3.34
C LEU A 213 -0.99 -4.70 3.21
N PRO A 214 -1.43 -5.31 4.33
CA PRO A 214 -2.45 -6.35 4.32
C PRO A 214 -3.84 -5.72 4.12
N HIS A 215 -4.84 -6.53 3.77
CA HIS A 215 -6.21 -6.15 4.00
C HIS A 215 -6.44 -5.86 5.48
N ASN A 216 -7.27 -4.89 5.78
CA ASN A 216 -7.72 -4.64 7.15
C ASN A 216 -8.94 -3.73 7.16
N ASP A 217 -9.80 -3.97 8.13
CA ASP A 217 -10.89 -3.10 8.50
C ASP A 217 -10.50 -2.23 9.72
N GLY A 218 -11.25 -1.17 9.94
CA GLY A 218 -11.18 -0.37 11.15
C GLY A 218 -12.01 -0.95 12.28
N THR A 219 -11.93 -0.36 13.45
CA THR A 219 -12.86 -0.67 14.54
C THR A 219 -14.25 -0.13 14.22
N ALA A 220 -15.29 -0.68 14.86
CA ALA A 220 -16.67 -0.22 14.66
C ALA A 220 -16.81 1.29 14.86
N SER A 221 -16.16 1.86 15.88
CA SER A 221 -16.18 3.30 16.14
C SER A 221 -15.44 4.12 15.07
N GLN A 222 -14.34 3.61 14.52
CA GLN A 222 -13.61 4.25 13.43
C GLN A 222 -14.45 4.29 12.16
N ASN A 223 -15.06 3.17 11.77
CA ASN A 223 -15.91 3.08 10.59
C ASN A 223 -17.13 4.02 10.69
N ALA A 224 -17.77 4.08 11.86
CA ALA A 224 -18.88 5.01 12.11
C ALA A 224 -18.48 6.49 11.95
N GLN A 225 -17.23 6.84 12.28
CA GLN A 225 -16.74 8.22 12.22
C GLN A 225 -16.12 8.59 10.87
N MET A 226 -15.37 7.68 10.24
CA MET A 226 -14.47 7.99 9.13
C MET A 226 -14.88 7.36 7.80
N GLY A 227 -15.85 6.47 7.79
CA GLY A 227 -16.27 5.77 6.57
C GLY A 227 -15.61 4.40 6.44
N THR A 228 -15.14 4.05 5.25
CA THR A 228 -14.62 2.70 4.93
C THR A 228 -13.12 2.72 4.71
N PRO A 229 -12.33 1.84 5.34
CA PRO A 229 -10.89 1.79 5.09
C PRO A 229 -10.55 1.44 3.64
N LEU A 230 -9.51 2.07 3.11
CA LEU A 230 -9.04 1.79 1.75
C LEU A 230 -8.68 0.31 1.57
N MET A 231 -8.06 -0.30 2.58
CA MET A 231 -7.61 -1.71 2.52
C MET A 231 -8.71 -2.73 2.88
N GLU A 232 -9.94 -2.28 3.14
CA GLU A 232 -11.18 -3.06 3.17
C GLU A 232 -11.93 -2.82 1.85
N ALA A 233 -13.18 -2.39 1.87
CA ALA A 233 -14.01 -2.11 0.71
C ALA A 233 -14.00 -0.63 0.27
N GLY A 234 -13.17 0.22 0.88
CA GLY A 234 -13.08 1.64 0.55
C GLY A 234 -12.68 1.93 -0.90
N ASN A 235 -12.01 0.96 -1.54
CA ASN A 235 -11.71 1.02 -2.96
C ASN A 235 -12.97 1.12 -3.86
N TYR A 236 -14.09 0.50 -3.47
CA TYR A 236 -15.34 0.56 -4.26
C TYR A 236 -16.08 1.88 -4.15
N THR A 237 -15.75 2.69 -3.15
CA THR A 237 -16.40 3.98 -2.87
C THR A 237 -15.48 5.18 -2.97
N PHE A 238 -14.21 4.96 -3.34
CA PHE A 238 -13.16 5.97 -3.41
C PHE A 238 -13.57 7.16 -4.29
N GLY A 239 -13.58 8.36 -3.69
CA GLY A 239 -14.02 9.58 -4.34
C GLY A 239 -15.55 9.85 -4.28
N TYR A 240 -16.36 8.90 -3.78
CA TYR A 240 -17.80 9.08 -3.54
C TYR A 240 -18.14 9.20 -2.07
N SER A 241 -17.60 8.30 -1.25
CA SER A 241 -17.85 8.21 0.18
C SER A 241 -16.55 8.40 0.94
N PRO A 242 -16.62 8.80 2.21
CA PRO A 242 -15.43 8.91 3.03
C PRO A 242 -14.64 7.60 3.06
N THR A 243 -13.37 7.70 2.70
CA THR A 243 -12.41 6.59 2.70
C THR A 243 -11.22 7.02 3.53
N TYR A 244 -10.68 6.11 4.33
CA TYR A 244 -9.56 6.41 5.22
C TYR A 244 -8.54 5.27 5.27
N MET A 245 -7.39 5.52 5.90
CA MET A 245 -6.41 4.49 6.23
C MET A 245 -6.32 4.31 7.74
N THR A 246 -6.33 3.04 8.19
CA THR A 246 -6.16 2.73 9.61
C THR A 246 -4.77 3.15 10.09
N LEU A 247 -4.64 3.44 11.39
CA LEU A 247 -3.32 3.70 11.99
C LEU A 247 -2.35 2.52 11.81
N ALA A 248 -2.88 1.28 11.79
CA ALA A 248 -2.09 0.08 11.53
C ALA A 248 -1.43 0.12 10.14
N SER A 249 -2.21 0.43 9.10
CA SER A 249 -1.69 0.62 7.74
C SER A 249 -0.66 1.75 7.67
N CYS A 250 -0.96 2.91 8.26
CA CYS A 250 -0.06 4.06 8.25
C CYS A 250 1.28 3.76 8.97
N ARG A 251 1.28 2.98 10.06
CA ARG A 251 2.51 2.56 10.75
C ARG A 251 3.36 1.61 9.91
N ILE A 252 2.75 0.73 9.13
CA ILE A 252 3.50 -0.11 8.17
C ILE A 252 4.18 0.77 7.13
N LEU A 253 3.44 1.72 6.55
CA LEU A 253 3.96 2.66 5.55
C LEU A 253 5.08 3.53 6.10
N ALA A 254 4.99 3.99 7.36
CA ALA A 254 6.03 4.80 8.00
C ALA A 254 7.41 4.13 8.01
N ASN A 255 7.45 2.80 7.90
CA ASN A 255 8.66 1.98 7.85
C ASN A 255 8.84 1.30 6.47
N SER A 256 8.25 1.85 5.41
CA SER A 256 8.43 1.40 4.03
C SER A 256 9.52 2.23 3.33
N GLU A 257 10.25 1.59 2.41
CA GLU A 257 11.37 2.20 1.68
C GLU A 257 11.00 3.53 1.02
N VAL A 258 9.86 3.58 0.31
CA VAL A 258 9.43 4.78 -0.43
C VAL A 258 8.79 5.87 0.42
N PHE A 259 8.59 5.61 1.73
CA PHE A 259 8.18 6.60 2.74
C PHE A 259 9.36 7.09 3.60
N ALA A 260 10.55 6.53 3.39
CA ALA A 260 11.73 6.90 4.15
C ALA A 260 12.08 8.37 3.92
N PRO A 261 12.31 9.18 4.99
CA PRO A 261 12.61 10.59 4.86
C PRO A 261 13.95 10.82 4.15
N ALA A 262 14.10 11.97 3.50
CA ALA A 262 15.34 12.35 2.85
C ALA A 262 16.55 12.19 3.79
N GLY A 263 17.63 11.61 3.25
CA GLY A 263 18.83 11.29 4.03
C GLY A 263 18.79 9.95 4.76
N CYS A 264 17.69 9.18 4.68
CA CYS A 264 17.65 7.82 5.18
C CYS A 264 18.61 6.92 4.40
N THR A 265 19.45 6.16 5.13
CA THR A 265 20.45 5.24 4.57
C THR A 265 20.12 3.78 4.85
N THR A 266 18.96 3.49 5.40
CA THR A 266 18.50 2.13 5.70
C THR A 266 18.43 1.30 4.42
N ARG A 267 18.95 0.09 4.47
CA ARG A 267 18.70 -0.94 3.43
C ARG A 267 17.45 -1.69 3.81
N PHE A 268 16.39 -1.45 3.06
CA PHE A 268 15.07 -2.04 3.36
C PHE A 268 14.98 -3.50 2.89
N TYR A 269 14.20 -4.30 3.63
CA TYR A 269 13.81 -5.68 3.32
C TYR A 269 14.98 -6.66 3.17
N THR A 270 16.14 -6.36 3.76
CA THR A 270 17.34 -7.19 3.64
C THR A 270 17.37 -8.33 4.65
N ASN A 271 16.65 -8.21 5.76
CA ASN A 271 16.63 -9.24 6.80
C ASN A 271 15.33 -10.06 6.73
N THR A 272 15.45 -11.34 6.43
CA THR A 272 14.37 -12.33 6.42
C THR A 272 14.34 -13.22 7.65
N THR A 273 15.26 -13.00 8.61
CA THR A 273 15.32 -13.74 9.87
C THR A 273 14.26 -13.18 10.83
N PRO A 274 13.36 -14.01 11.35
CA PRO A 274 12.38 -13.56 12.33
C PRO A 274 13.03 -12.96 13.58
N PRO A 275 12.52 -11.83 14.11
CA PRO A 275 13.00 -11.29 15.38
C PRO A 275 12.63 -12.23 16.53
N ALA A 276 13.45 -12.23 17.56
CA ALA A 276 13.18 -13.02 18.75
C ALA A 276 11.93 -12.52 19.50
N VAL A 277 11.07 -13.46 19.93
CA VAL A 277 9.96 -13.23 20.85
C VAL A 277 10.40 -13.76 22.21
N TYR A 278 10.68 -12.87 23.16
CA TYR A 278 11.17 -13.24 24.49
C TYR A 278 10.04 -13.59 25.46
N ALA A 279 8.91 -12.89 25.31
CA ALA A 279 7.69 -13.18 26.07
C ALA A 279 6.46 -12.85 25.26
N SER A 280 5.39 -13.57 25.50
CA SER A 280 4.05 -13.31 24.98
C SER A 280 3.01 -13.60 26.04
N ASN A 281 1.99 -12.77 26.14
CA ASN A 281 0.86 -12.98 27.02
C ASN A 281 -0.41 -12.48 26.31
N PHE A 282 -1.35 -13.39 26.13
CA PHE A 282 -2.63 -13.11 25.50
C PHE A 282 -3.72 -13.56 26.48
N LYS A 283 -4.63 -12.67 26.81
CA LYS A 283 -5.69 -12.96 27.76
C LYS A 283 -6.98 -12.21 27.45
N ARG A 284 -8.08 -12.74 27.93
CA ARG A 284 -9.33 -12.02 28.02
C ARG A 284 -9.46 -11.43 29.42
N VAL A 285 -9.79 -10.16 29.52
CA VAL A 285 -10.12 -9.46 30.77
C VAL A 285 -11.48 -8.81 30.61
N GLY A 286 -12.51 -9.43 31.16
CA GLY A 286 -13.90 -9.00 30.92
C GLY A 286 -14.26 -9.02 29.43
N ASP A 287 -14.61 -7.86 28.89
CA ASP A 287 -14.96 -7.67 27.48
C ASP A 287 -13.81 -7.11 26.63
N THR A 288 -12.57 -7.40 27.02
CA THR A 288 -11.36 -6.95 26.31
C THR A 288 -10.40 -8.11 26.12
N LEU A 289 -9.80 -8.19 24.93
CA LEU A 289 -8.63 -9.02 24.70
C LEU A 289 -7.38 -8.16 24.91
N GLU A 290 -6.44 -8.65 25.68
CA GLU A 290 -5.15 -8.02 25.91
C GLU A 290 -4.04 -8.81 25.22
N VAL A 291 -3.22 -8.09 24.47
CA VAL A 291 -2.04 -8.59 23.75
C VAL A 291 -0.82 -7.97 24.37
N TYR A 292 0.14 -8.77 24.84
CA TYR A 292 1.46 -8.31 25.26
C TYR A 292 2.54 -9.16 24.62
N LEU A 293 3.56 -8.48 24.09
CA LEU A 293 4.76 -9.10 23.53
C LEU A 293 6.01 -8.39 24.03
N GLU A 294 7.06 -9.14 24.29
CA GLU A 294 8.43 -8.65 24.47
C GLU A 294 9.29 -9.21 23.33
N LEU A 295 9.87 -8.31 22.56
CA LEU A 295 10.47 -8.59 21.26
C LEU A 295 11.89 -8.04 21.19
N GLU A 296 12.62 -8.46 20.15
CA GLU A 296 13.93 -7.94 19.83
C GLU A 296 13.90 -6.42 19.57
N SER A 297 15.01 -5.75 19.89
CA SER A 297 15.11 -4.28 19.88
C SER A 297 14.97 -3.62 18.51
N ASN A 298 15.14 -4.36 17.43
CA ASN A 298 14.96 -3.90 16.06
C ASN A 298 13.49 -3.84 15.61
N VAL A 299 12.55 -4.37 16.41
CA VAL A 299 11.12 -4.25 16.14
C VAL A 299 10.64 -2.83 16.43
N VAL A 300 9.98 -2.22 15.47
CA VAL A 300 9.52 -0.82 15.52
C VAL A 300 8.01 -0.68 15.44
N ASN A 301 7.30 -1.70 14.93
CA ASN A 301 5.85 -1.69 14.82
C ASN A 301 5.29 -3.11 15.04
N VAL A 302 4.18 -3.17 15.77
CA VAL A 302 3.37 -4.39 15.93
C VAL A 302 1.92 -4.01 15.77
N ASN A 303 1.21 -4.75 14.95
CA ASN A 303 -0.24 -4.64 14.79
C ASN A 303 -0.88 -5.99 15.14
N ALA A 304 -1.95 -5.96 15.88
CA ALA A 304 -2.82 -7.09 16.10
C ALA A 304 -4.05 -6.95 15.19
N TYR A 305 -4.41 -8.01 14.50
CA TYR A 305 -5.61 -8.08 13.68
C TYR A 305 -6.50 -9.20 14.23
N VAL A 306 -7.78 -8.93 14.38
CA VAL A 306 -8.77 -9.95 14.72
C VAL A 306 -9.55 -10.27 13.45
N GLN A 307 -9.58 -11.56 13.10
CA GLN A 307 -10.18 -12.04 11.85
C GLN A 307 -11.27 -13.07 12.12
N ASP A 308 -12.26 -13.09 11.24
CA ASP A 308 -13.23 -14.17 11.12
C ASP A 308 -12.81 -15.23 10.07
N PRO A 309 -13.39 -16.43 10.08
CA PRO A 309 -13.13 -17.45 9.02
C PRO A 309 -13.61 -17.01 7.62
N PRO A 310 -12.99 -17.51 6.54
CA PRO A 310 -11.83 -18.40 6.51
C PRO A 310 -10.52 -17.63 6.67
N PHE A 311 -9.60 -18.17 7.46
CA PHE A 311 -8.31 -17.53 7.77
C PHE A 311 -7.31 -17.70 6.61
N GLN A 312 -7.67 -17.23 5.43
CA GLN A 312 -6.84 -17.35 4.22
C GLN A 312 -6.30 -15.98 3.80
N VAL A 313 -5.12 -15.99 3.19
CA VAL A 313 -4.58 -14.80 2.53
C VAL A 313 -5.58 -14.34 1.44
N ASN A 314 -5.79 -13.05 1.33
CA ASN A 314 -6.78 -12.40 0.44
C ASN A 314 -8.26 -12.68 0.77
N GLN A 315 -8.56 -13.24 1.95
CA GLN A 315 -9.93 -13.39 2.45
C GLN A 315 -10.13 -12.60 3.75
N ASP A 316 -9.12 -11.83 4.16
CA ASP A 316 -9.00 -11.12 5.43
C ASP A 316 -9.42 -9.64 5.32
N TYR A 317 -10.36 -9.30 4.41
CA TYR A 317 -10.88 -7.95 4.25
C TYR A 317 -11.52 -7.40 5.53
N ASP A 318 -12.17 -8.26 6.30
CA ASP A 318 -12.88 -7.91 7.54
C ASP A 318 -11.95 -7.95 8.78
N ALA A 319 -10.63 -8.12 8.60
CA ALA A 319 -9.68 -8.17 9.71
C ALA A 319 -9.57 -6.83 10.43
N VAL A 320 -10.11 -6.75 11.66
CA VAL A 320 -10.13 -5.50 12.43
C VAL A 320 -8.74 -5.22 13.01
N ALA A 321 -8.19 -4.05 12.71
CA ALA A 321 -6.81 -3.69 13.00
C ALA A 321 -6.66 -2.92 14.33
N PHE A 322 -5.78 -3.41 15.19
CA PHE A 322 -5.41 -2.79 16.47
C PHE A 322 -3.88 -2.59 16.52
N PRO A 323 -3.38 -1.37 16.28
CA PRO A 323 -1.96 -1.08 16.41
C PRO A 323 -1.54 -1.12 17.89
N CYS A 324 -0.47 -1.87 18.20
CA CYS A 324 0.06 -1.95 19.56
C CYS A 324 0.73 -0.64 19.99
N VAL A 325 0.61 -0.32 21.26
CA VAL A 325 1.44 0.69 21.90
C VAL A 325 2.83 0.11 22.09
N MET A 326 3.84 0.79 21.55
CA MET A 326 5.22 0.37 21.60
C MET A 326 5.95 1.03 22.74
N SER A 327 6.84 0.30 23.43
CA SER A 327 7.67 0.80 24.54
C SER A 327 9.06 0.19 24.50
N ARG A 328 10.01 0.74 25.26
CA ARG A 328 11.31 0.12 25.53
C ARG A 328 11.31 -0.43 26.93
N THR A 329 11.74 -1.69 27.08
CA THR A 329 11.95 -2.30 28.39
C THR A 329 13.26 -1.86 29.01
N HIS A 330 13.44 -2.08 30.30
CA HIS A 330 14.70 -1.78 31.00
C HIS A 330 15.89 -2.57 30.43
N GLU A 331 15.65 -3.73 29.83
CA GLU A 331 16.67 -4.56 29.16
C GLU A 331 16.94 -4.13 27.71
N GLY A 332 16.36 -3.02 27.25
CA GLY A 332 16.52 -2.51 25.88
C GLY A 332 15.72 -3.26 24.81
N LYS A 333 14.87 -4.23 25.21
CA LYS A 333 13.97 -4.94 24.32
C LYS A 333 12.77 -4.07 23.94
N THR A 334 12.00 -4.48 22.95
CA THR A 334 10.77 -3.82 22.54
C THR A 334 9.56 -4.48 23.20
N GLY A 335 8.79 -3.73 23.97
CA GLY A 335 7.47 -4.09 24.46
C GLY A 335 6.39 -3.63 23.48
N ALA A 336 5.42 -4.49 23.18
CA ALA A 336 4.23 -4.16 22.39
C ALA A 336 2.98 -4.58 23.16
N PHE A 337 2.00 -3.69 23.23
CA PHE A 337 0.78 -3.93 23.98
C PHE A 337 -0.46 -3.40 23.24
N ALA A 338 -1.54 -4.19 23.20
CA ALA A 338 -2.83 -3.76 22.69
C ALA A 338 -3.97 -4.17 23.61
N HIS A 339 -4.96 -3.28 23.75
CA HIS A 339 -6.29 -3.57 24.24
C HIS A 339 -7.26 -3.64 23.07
N ILE A 340 -8.03 -4.71 23.00
CA ILE A 340 -8.99 -5.01 21.94
C ILE A 340 -10.37 -5.16 22.57
N PRO A 341 -11.17 -4.08 22.67
CA PRO A 341 -12.52 -4.18 23.19
C PRO A 341 -13.39 -5.04 22.25
N LEU A 342 -14.11 -6.01 22.79
CA LEU A 342 -14.94 -6.91 21.99
C LEU A 342 -16.07 -6.16 21.25
N ALA A 343 -16.54 -5.04 21.81
CA ALA A 343 -17.53 -4.17 21.15
C ALA A 343 -17.02 -3.58 19.84
N GLU A 344 -15.70 -3.39 19.67
CA GLU A 344 -15.07 -2.85 18.46
C GLU A 344 -14.93 -3.90 17.35
N LEU A 345 -15.25 -5.17 17.63
CA LEU A 345 -15.24 -6.27 16.67
C LEU A 345 -16.60 -6.47 15.97
N ALA A 346 -17.52 -5.52 16.08
CA ALA A 346 -18.86 -5.62 15.47
C ALA A 346 -18.82 -5.74 13.92
N GLU A 347 -17.71 -5.37 13.31
CA GLU A 347 -17.49 -5.49 11.85
C GLU A 347 -17.18 -6.94 11.40
N LEU A 348 -16.81 -7.83 12.31
CA LEU A 348 -16.62 -9.26 11.98
C LEU A 348 -17.94 -9.90 11.56
N LYS A 349 -18.04 -10.28 10.30
CA LYS A 349 -19.32 -10.68 9.65
C LYS A 349 -19.58 -12.20 9.68
N LYS A 350 -18.53 -12.99 9.91
CA LYS A 350 -18.58 -14.45 9.73
C LYS A 350 -18.08 -15.22 10.96
N VAL A 351 -18.38 -14.73 12.16
CA VAL A 351 -18.03 -15.43 13.38
C VAL A 351 -18.94 -16.64 13.55
N TYR A 352 -18.48 -17.79 13.07
CA TYR A 352 -19.17 -19.06 13.23
C TYR A 352 -18.68 -19.71 14.54
N ASP A 353 -19.59 -20.23 15.37
CA ASP A 353 -19.31 -20.93 16.61
C ASP A 353 -18.37 -20.20 17.61
N GLY A 354 -18.13 -18.90 17.43
CA GLY A 354 -17.23 -18.11 18.26
C GLY A 354 -15.75 -18.21 17.87
N THR A 355 -15.40 -18.91 16.78
CA THR A 355 -14.00 -19.02 16.34
C THR A 355 -13.56 -17.77 15.59
N ILE A 356 -12.47 -17.17 16.06
CA ILE A 356 -11.75 -16.04 15.47
C ILE A 356 -10.25 -16.36 15.39
N ALA A 357 -9.51 -15.59 14.62
CA ALA A 357 -8.04 -15.63 14.68
C ALA A 357 -7.49 -14.31 15.18
N LEU A 358 -6.48 -14.37 16.04
CA LEU A 358 -5.59 -13.27 16.32
C LEU A 358 -4.36 -13.41 15.42
N ASP A 359 -4.09 -12.37 14.64
CA ASP A 359 -2.98 -12.31 13.70
C ASP A 359 -2.06 -11.15 14.07
N ILE A 360 -0.84 -11.46 14.47
CA ILE A 360 0.16 -10.49 14.90
C ILE A 360 1.12 -10.23 13.75
N LEU A 361 1.13 -8.99 13.27
CA LEU A 361 2.11 -8.53 12.31
C LEU A 361 3.19 -7.73 13.01
N ILE A 362 4.43 -8.20 12.90
CA ILE A 362 5.63 -7.61 13.51
C ILE A 362 6.47 -7.00 12.38
N GLN A 363 6.89 -5.74 12.54
CA GLN A 363 7.72 -5.06 11.56
C GLN A 363 9.02 -4.57 12.20
N THR A 364 10.14 -4.85 11.54
CA THR A 364 11.47 -4.38 11.94
C THR A 364 11.78 -2.99 11.38
N ASN A 365 12.81 -2.36 11.91
CA ASN A 365 13.29 -1.04 11.47
C ASN A 365 13.80 -1.02 9.99
N GLU A 366 14.00 -2.18 9.39
CA GLU A 366 14.34 -2.34 7.96
C GLU A 366 13.10 -2.60 7.10
N GLY A 367 11.88 -2.47 7.67
CA GLY A 367 10.63 -2.68 6.96
C GLY A 367 10.24 -4.15 6.76
N SER A 368 11.10 -5.11 7.14
CA SER A 368 10.79 -6.54 7.06
C SER A 368 9.64 -6.89 7.98
N ARG A 369 8.75 -7.77 7.53
CA ARG A 369 7.50 -8.10 8.22
C ARG A 369 7.39 -9.59 8.45
N PHE A 370 6.82 -9.92 9.61
CA PHE A 370 6.61 -11.29 10.05
C PHE A 370 5.21 -11.42 10.64
N ARG A 371 4.54 -12.53 10.35
CA ARG A 371 3.18 -12.80 10.84
C ARG A 371 3.17 -14.04 11.72
N TRP A 372 2.35 -13.94 12.78
CA TRP A 372 2.03 -15.05 13.68
C TRP A 372 0.51 -15.07 13.86
N ARG A 373 -0.14 -16.06 13.27
CA ARG A 373 -1.59 -16.21 13.29
C ARG A 373 -2.01 -17.44 14.05
N VAL A 374 -2.95 -17.28 14.98
CA VAL A 374 -3.52 -18.38 15.76
C VAL A 374 -5.04 -18.23 15.82
N PRO A 375 -5.79 -19.21 15.30
CA PRO A 375 -7.23 -19.31 15.51
C PRO A 375 -7.52 -19.82 16.93
N PHE A 376 -8.56 -19.31 17.57
CA PHE A 376 -9.08 -19.77 18.85
C PHE A 376 -10.58 -19.54 18.95
N ASN A 377 -11.26 -20.28 19.85
CA ASN A 377 -12.68 -20.07 20.07
C ASN A 377 -12.89 -19.11 21.28
N LEU A 378 -13.32 -17.89 20.96
CA LEU A 378 -13.53 -16.84 21.96
C LEU A 378 -14.58 -17.24 23.02
N SER A 379 -15.62 -18.01 22.64
CA SER A 379 -16.67 -18.43 23.57
C SER A 379 -16.15 -19.43 24.64
N GLN A 380 -15.03 -20.09 24.38
CA GLN A 380 -14.38 -21.03 25.30
C GLN A 380 -13.35 -20.33 26.20
N VAL A 381 -13.03 -19.07 25.97
CA VAL A 381 -12.11 -18.29 26.82
C VAL A 381 -12.90 -17.63 27.96
N PRO A 382 -12.65 -17.99 29.22
CA PRO A 382 -13.29 -17.33 30.37
C PRO A 382 -13.01 -15.82 30.41
N ALA A 383 -13.84 -15.05 31.11
CA ALA A 383 -13.72 -13.58 31.18
C ALA A 383 -12.36 -13.09 31.72
N ASP A 384 -11.65 -13.92 32.50
CA ASP A 384 -10.28 -13.67 32.99
C ASP A 384 -9.32 -14.79 32.58
N GLY A 385 -9.57 -15.38 31.40
CA GLY A 385 -8.83 -16.55 30.91
C GLY A 385 -7.64 -16.19 30.02
N THR A 386 -6.59 -17.00 30.10
CA THR A 386 -5.45 -16.96 29.18
C THR A 386 -5.85 -17.57 27.83
N ILE A 387 -5.38 -16.96 26.75
CA ILE A 387 -5.51 -17.45 25.39
C ILE A 387 -4.18 -18.13 25.02
N ASP A 388 -4.23 -19.43 24.75
CA ASP A 388 -3.05 -20.16 24.31
C ASP A 388 -2.78 -19.88 22.82
N MET A 389 -1.74 -19.11 22.55
CA MET A 389 -1.28 -18.81 21.18
C MET A 389 -0.21 -19.79 20.72
N GLY A 390 0.13 -20.81 21.52
CA GLY A 390 1.21 -21.74 21.22
C GLY A 390 2.60 -21.08 21.18
N THR A 391 3.57 -21.82 20.64
CA THR A 391 4.91 -21.29 20.42
C THR A 391 4.89 -20.31 19.23
N PRO A 392 5.51 -19.11 19.36
CA PRO A 392 5.58 -18.15 18.26
C PRO A 392 6.19 -18.77 17.00
N THR A 393 5.41 -18.84 15.94
CA THR A 393 5.85 -19.28 14.62
C THR A 393 5.71 -18.12 13.65
N LEU A 394 6.81 -17.41 13.44
CA LEU A 394 6.84 -16.20 12.62
C LEU A 394 7.16 -16.58 11.17
N HIS A 395 6.28 -16.18 10.26
CA HIS A 395 6.45 -16.33 8.82
C HIS A 395 6.80 -14.99 8.19
N TYR A 396 7.84 -14.97 7.34
CA TYR A 396 8.27 -13.78 6.61
C TYR A 396 7.25 -13.44 5.49
N GLY A 397 6.95 -12.16 5.37
CA GLY A 397 6.05 -11.66 4.34
C GLY A 397 4.56 -11.89 4.64
N TYR A 398 3.80 -12.10 3.58
CA TYR A 398 2.37 -12.43 3.63
C TYR A 398 2.15 -13.93 3.74
#